data_514b6b14aea0528a523ee0fbf8892b13
#
_entry.id   514b6b14aea0528a523ee0fbf8892b13
#
_cell.length_a   1.000
_cell.length_b   1.000
_cell.length_c   1.000
_cell.angle_alpha   90.00
_cell.angle_beta   90.00
_cell.angle_gamma   90.00
#
_symmetry.space_group_name_H-M   'P 1'
#
loop_
_entity.id
_entity.type
_entity.pdbx_description
1 polymer ?
#
loop_
_entity_poly.entity_id
_entity_poly.type
_entity_poly.pdbx_seq_one_letter_code
_entity_poly.pdbx_strand_id
1 'polypeptide(L)'
;MDRVLRSFELAEDGRGRRAYVAWLEARAANAGGKIDEEAMQAIRRGWYLGKDSFKDRLLKLLEKAGRGSGGTRNRTGEALRAHGEAEAERVVRRGAKILGLQTTADAMAKLPKSDDRKVLLAALLRERTSVGNSWIAGRLYMGHPGSVSRLIGTCRKSRERTAALAKLATAIDEA
;
A
#
# COMPACT_ATOMS: atom_id res chain seq x y z
N MET A 1 1.74 -19.50 -22.30
CA MET A 1 2.81 -20.49 -22.57
C MET A 1 3.60 -20.09 -23.82
N ASP A 2 2.95 -19.69 -24.89
CA ASP A 2 3.56 -19.41 -26.20
C ASP A 2 4.62 -18.30 -26.19
N ARG A 3 4.42 -17.23 -25.40
CA ARG A 3 5.44 -16.18 -25.22
C ARG A 3 6.72 -16.67 -24.55
N VAL A 4 6.60 -17.66 -23.66
CA VAL A 4 7.77 -18.25 -22.98
C VAL A 4 8.55 -19.09 -23.96
N LEU A 5 7.90 -19.92 -24.75
CA LEU A 5 8.59 -20.75 -25.76
C LEU A 5 9.31 -19.90 -26.78
N ARG A 6 8.72 -18.79 -27.24
CA ARG A 6 9.38 -17.81 -28.14
C ARG A 6 10.63 -17.20 -27.54
N SER A 7 10.60 -16.84 -26.24
CA SER A 7 11.78 -16.25 -25.60
C SER A 7 12.95 -17.22 -25.46
N PHE A 8 12.70 -18.51 -25.63
CA PHE A 8 13.71 -19.58 -25.68
C PHE A 8 13.96 -20.11 -27.09
N GLU A 9 13.44 -19.43 -28.13
CA GLU A 9 13.56 -19.84 -29.52
C GLU A 9 13.04 -21.27 -29.79
N LEU A 10 12.06 -21.71 -28.99
CA LEU A 10 11.44 -23.02 -29.10
C LEU A 10 10.13 -22.96 -29.88
N ALA A 11 9.84 -24.05 -30.63
CA ALA A 11 8.58 -24.17 -31.34
C ALA A 11 7.38 -24.16 -30.44
N GLU A 12 6.28 -23.51 -30.86
CA GLU A 12 5.04 -23.37 -30.06
C GLU A 12 4.15 -24.63 -30.13
N ASP A 13 4.78 -25.80 -30.08
CA ASP A 13 4.15 -27.11 -30.18
C ASP A 13 4.49 -28.03 -29.00
N GLY A 14 4.04 -29.27 -29.06
CA GLY A 14 4.33 -30.29 -28.04
C GLY A 14 5.81 -30.65 -27.93
N ARG A 15 6.58 -30.46 -29.01
CA ARG A 15 8.03 -30.72 -29.03
C ARG A 15 8.78 -29.59 -28.29
N GLY A 16 8.44 -28.33 -28.58
CA GLY A 16 9.04 -27.18 -27.88
C GLY A 16 8.72 -27.17 -26.38
N ARG A 17 7.51 -27.58 -25.98
CA ARG A 17 7.16 -27.71 -24.57
C ARG A 17 8.01 -28.77 -23.86
N ARG A 18 8.23 -29.93 -24.49
CA ARG A 18 9.09 -30.98 -23.93
C ARG A 18 10.54 -30.52 -23.83
N ALA A 19 11.05 -29.83 -24.84
CA ALA A 19 12.40 -29.27 -24.82
C ALA A 19 12.56 -28.24 -23.68
N TYR A 20 11.57 -27.39 -23.46
CA TYR A 20 11.58 -26.42 -22.36
C TYR A 20 11.57 -27.11 -20.98
N VAL A 21 10.75 -28.15 -20.80
CA VAL A 21 10.74 -28.94 -19.56
C VAL A 21 12.09 -29.61 -19.33
N ALA A 22 12.66 -30.26 -20.34
CA ALA A 22 13.98 -30.88 -20.25
C ALA A 22 15.09 -29.88 -19.90
N TRP A 23 15.02 -28.66 -20.43
CA TRP A 23 15.94 -27.58 -20.07
C TRP A 23 15.78 -27.15 -18.61
N LEU A 24 14.55 -27.04 -18.11
CA LEU A 24 14.28 -26.73 -16.71
C LEU A 24 14.82 -27.82 -15.77
N GLU A 25 14.59 -29.09 -16.10
CA GLU A 25 15.08 -30.25 -15.34
C GLU A 25 16.60 -30.29 -15.29
N ALA A 26 17.26 -30.10 -16.45
CA ALA A 26 18.71 -30.05 -16.53
C ALA A 26 19.29 -28.88 -15.70
N ARG A 27 18.64 -27.72 -15.73
CA ARG A 27 19.04 -26.56 -14.93
C ARG A 27 18.86 -26.83 -13.43
N ALA A 28 17.76 -27.46 -13.03
CA ALA A 28 17.52 -27.84 -11.64
C ALA A 28 18.54 -28.87 -11.13
N ALA A 29 18.89 -29.86 -11.96
CA ALA A 29 19.89 -30.87 -11.66
C ALA A 29 21.30 -30.26 -11.54
N ASN A 30 21.68 -29.37 -12.46
CA ASN A 30 22.98 -28.69 -12.45
C ASN A 30 23.14 -27.70 -11.29
N ALA A 31 22.03 -27.13 -10.80
CA ALA A 31 22.04 -26.29 -9.62
C ALA A 31 22.30 -27.08 -8.32
N GLY A 32 22.43 -28.43 -8.39
CA GLY A 32 22.75 -29.29 -7.24
C GLY A 32 21.79 -29.14 -6.06
N GLY A 33 20.54 -28.79 -6.34
CA GLY A 33 19.55 -28.47 -5.30
C GLY A 33 19.84 -27.19 -4.52
N LYS A 34 20.93 -26.50 -4.79
CA LYS A 34 21.22 -25.17 -4.23
C LYS A 34 20.38 -24.15 -4.99
N ILE A 35 19.29 -23.77 -4.39
CA ILE A 35 18.53 -22.61 -4.82
C ILE A 35 19.44 -21.39 -4.56
N ASP A 36 19.70 -20.62 -5.61
CA ASP A 36 20.36 -19.34 -5.45
C ASP A 36 19.49 -18.50 -4.51
N GLU A 37 19.95 -18.38 -3.26
CA GLU A 37 19.16 -17.77 -2.19
C GLU A 37 18.96 -16.28 -2.42
N GLU A 38 19.90 -15.62 -3.12
CA GLU A 38 19.76 -14.22 -3.54
C GLU A 38 18.71 -14.06 -4.64
N ALA A 39 18.70 -14.95 -5.66
CA ALA A 39 17.67 -14.95 -6.69
C ALA A 39 16.28 -15.30 -6.13
N MET A 40 16.21 -16.24 -5.17
CA MET A 40 14.96 -16.58 -4.49
C MET A 40 14.52 -15.49 -3.52
N GLN A 41 15.43 -14.77 -2.89
CA GLN A 41 15.11 -13.60 -2.09
C GLN A 41 14.58 -12.44 -2.96
N ALA A 42 15.14 -12.25 -4.14
CA ALA A 42 14.63 -11.30 -5.12
C ALA A 42 13.21 -11.67 -5.59
N ILE A 43 12.94 -12.98 -5.83
CA ILE A 43 11.60 -13.48 -6.18
C ILE A 43 10.62 -13.37 -5.00
N ARG A 44 11.05 -13.69 -3.79
CA ARG A 44 10.22 -13.59 -2.58
C ARG A 44 9.93 -12.15 -2.17
N ARG A 45 10.88 -11.24 -2.38
CA ARG A 45 10.72 -9.79 -2.15
C ARG A 45 10.12 -9.07 -3.35
N GLY A 46 10.35 -9.58 -4.55
CA GLY A 46 9.93 -9.01 -5.81
C GLY A 46 8.65 -9.66 -6.32
N TRP A 47 7.51 -9.15 -5.88
CA TRP A 47 6.22 -9.47 -6.49
C TRP A 47 6.07 -8.84 -7.91
N TYR A 48 7.13 -8.23 -8.42
CA TYR A 48 7.20 -7.66 -9.76
C TYR A 48 8.55 -7.98 -10.42
N LEU A 49 8.55 -8.12 -11.74
CA LEU A 49 9.74 -8.20 -12.58
C LEU A 49 9.80 -6.93 -13.43
N GLY A 50 10.85 -6.11 -13.25
CA GLY A 50 11.02 -4.90 -14.03
C GLY A 50 11.81 -3.80 -13.31
N LYS A 51 11.87 -2.63 -13.94
CA LYS A 51 12.51 -1.43 -13.40
C LYS A 51 11.66 -0.82 -12.27
N ASP A 52 12.27 -0.02 -11.40
CA ASP A 52 11.58 0.66 -10.30
C ASP A 52 10.39 1.51 -10.79
N SER A 53 10.48 2.14 -11.95
CA SER A 53 9.37 2.86 -12.57
C SER A 53 8.15 1.98 -12.88
N PHE A 54 8.36 0.68 -13.16
CA PHE A 54 7.28 -0.29 -13.35
C PHE A 54 6.66 -0.69 -12.01
N LYS A 55 7.47 -0.85 -10.98
CA LYS A 55 7.03 -1.07 -9.60
C LYS A 55 6.09 0.06 -9.14
N ASP A 56 6.51 1.31 -9.31
CA ASP A 56 5.71 2.48 -8.92
C ASP A 56 4.38 2.53 -9.68
N ARG A 57 4.38 2.17 -10.97
CA ARG A 57 3.16 2.07 -11.77
C ARG A 57 2.22 0.98 -11.25
N LEU A 58 2.75 -0.19 -10.90
CA LEU A 58 1.95 -1.28 -10.33
C LEU A 58 1.38 -0.90 -8.96
N LEU A 59 2.17 -0.24 -8.11
CA LEU A 59 1.71 0.25 -6.80
C LEU A 59 0.55 1.23 -6.94
N LYS A 60 0.65 2.19 -7.86
CA LYS A 60 -0.45 3.12 -8.17
C LYS A 60 -1.71 2.42 -8.69
N LEU A 61 -1.56 1.39 -9.52
CA LEU A 61 -2.68 0.60 -10.02
C LEU A 61 -3.35 -0.20 -8.89
N LEU A 62 -2.57 -0.79 -7.98
CA LEU A 62 -3.08 -1.52 -6.82
C LEU A 62 -3.82 -0.59 -5.85
N GLU A 63 -3.32 0.62 -5.61
CA GLU A 63 -4.03 1.62 -4.82
C GLU A 63 -5.37 1.99 -5.45
N LYS A 64 -5.39 2.20 -6.76
CA LYS A 64 -6.61 2.50 -7.50
C LYS A 64 -7.62 1.36 -7.44
N ALA A 65 -7.16 0.12 -7.56
CA ALA A 65 -7.99 -1.08 -7.45
C ALA A 65 -8.47 -1.33 -6.01
N GLY A 66 -7.63 -1.06 -5.01
CA GLY A 66 -7.94 -1.27 -3.59
C GLY A 66 -8.97 -0.30 -3.02
N ARG A 67 -9.21 0.84 -3.67
CA ARG A 67 -10.24 1.81 -3.26
C ARG A 67 -11.68 1.30 -3.44
N GLY A 68 -11.88 0.25 -4.25
CA GLY A 68 -13.20 -0.33 -4.53
C GLY A 68 -13.56 -1.60 -3.75
N SER A 69 -12.61 -2.22 -3.04
CA SER A 69 -12.83 -3.53 -2.41
C SER A 69 -12.44 -3.51 -0.94
N GLY A 70 -13.41 -3.58 -0.05
CA GLY A 70 -13.25 -3.53 1.40
C GLY A 70 -12.53 -4.73 2.06
N GLY A 71 -11.87 -5.62 1.30
CA GLY A 71 -11.43 -6.91 1.80
C GLY A 71 -9.93 -7.23 1.77
N THR A 72 -9.05 -6.43 1.16
CA THR A 72 -7.68 -6.87 0.86
C THR A 72 -6.59 -6.20 1.71
N ARG A 73 -6.92 -5.73 2.91
CA ARG A 73 -6.00 -4.91 3.73
C ARG A 73 -4.82 -5.66 4.36
N ASN A 74 -4.78 -7.00 4.31
CA ASN A 74 -3.78 -7.78 5.06
C ASN A 74 -2.80 -8.59 4.20
N ARG A 75 -2.77 -8.43 2.89
CA ARG A 75 -1.90 -9.25 2.00
C ARG A 75 -0.83 -8.45 1.27
N THR A 76 -0.31 -7.43 1.87
CA THR A 76 0.62 -6.53 1.21
C THR A 76 2.03 -6.74 1.72
N GLY A 77 2.94 -7.11 0.81
CA GLY A 77 4.37 -7.19 1.10
C GLY A 77 4.94 -5.85 1.60
N GLU A 78 6.13 -5.89 2.16
CA GLU A 78 6.82 -4.75 2.79
C GLU A 78 6.87 -3.50 1.88
N ALA A 79 7.13 -3.69 0.57
CA ALA A 79 7.17 -2.59 -0.40
C ALA A 79 5.82 -1.86 -0.55
N LEU A 80 4.71 -2.59 -0.46
CA LEU A 80 3.37 -2.00 -0.56
C LEU A 80 2.99 -1.27 0.73
N ARG A 81 3.44 -1.77 1.89
CA ARG A 81 3.29 -1.06 3.17
C ARG A 81 4.07 0.24 3.17
N ALA A 82 5.35 0.19 2.79
CA ALA A 82 6.20 1.37 2.72
C ALA A 82 5.64 2.43 1.76
N HIS A 83 5.11 2.01 0.60
CA HIS A 83 4.44 2.94 -0.34
C HIS A 83 3.16 3.52 0.27
N GLY A 84 2.32 2.70 0.90
CA GLY A 84 1.10 3.16 1.57
C GLY A 84 1.39 4.13 2.71
N GLU A 85 2.46 3.91 3.49
CA GLU A 85 2.90 4.80 4.55
C GLU A 85 3.45 6.12 4.00
N ALA A 86 4.22 6.09 2.91
CA ALA A 86 4.72 7.29 2.25
C ALA A 86 3.58 8.17 1.69
N GLU A 87 2.54 7.55 1.11
CA GLU A 87 1.34 8.25 0.66
C GLU A 87 0.55 8.82 1.83
N ALA A 88 0.38 8.03 2.90
CA ALA A 88 -0.28 8.49 4.12
C ALA A 88 0.44 9.70 4.73
N GLU A 89 1.77 9.68 4.75
CA GLU A 89 2.56 10.81 5.27
C GLU A 89 2.38 12.07 4.41
N ARG A 90 2.23 11.96 3.08
CA ARG A 90 1.89 13.09 2.19
C ARG A 90 0.52 13.66 2.54
N VAL A 91 -0.48 12.80 2.74
CA VAL A 91 -1.83 13.22 3.15
C VAL A 91 -1.81 13.88 4.52
N VAL A 92 -1.03 13.34 5.48
CA VAL A 92 -0.86 13.95 6.81
C VAL A 92 -0.29 15.36 6.69
N ARG A 93 0.78 15.57 5.93
CA ARG A 93 1.42 16.90 5.80
C ARG A 93 0.47 17.91 5.17
N ARG A 94 -0.19 17.56 4.06
CA ARG A 94 -1.13 18.45 3.38
C ARG A 94 -2.36 18.74 4.23
N GLY A 95 -2.98 17.70 4.78
CA GLY A 95 -4.17 17.85 5.61
C GLY A 95 -3.90 18.60 6.92
N ALA A 96 -2.76 18.37 7.56
CA ALA A 96 -2.36 19.11 8.73
C ALA A 96 -2.16 20.60 8.44
N LYS A 97 -1.55 20.94 7.30
CA LYS A 97 -1.40 22.34 6.87
C LYS A 97 -2.75 23.04 6.71
N ILE A 98 -3.71 22.37 6.05
CA ILE A 98 -5.06 22.91 5.84
C ILE A 98 -5.82 23.07 7.18
N LEU A 99 -5.65 22.09 8.09
CA LEU A 99 -6.32 22.09 9.38
C LEU A 99 -5.62 22.92 10.47
N GLY A 100 -4.49 23.56 10.15
CA GLY A 100 -3.71 24.32 11.13
C GLY A 100 -3.11 23.44 12.23
N LEU A 101 -2.75 22.19 11.91
CA LEU A 101 -2.12 21.25 12.83
C LEU A 101 -0.60 21.25 12.64
N GLN A 102 0.13 21.28 13.74
CA GLN A 102 1.57 21.03 13.72
C GLN A 102 1.81 19.51 13.70
N THR A 103 2.64 19.04 12.76
CA THR A 103 2.90 17.60 12.56
C THR A 103 3.99 17.02 13.45
N THR A 104 4.58 17.83 14.35
CA THR A 104 5.58 17.37 15.31
C THR A 104 4.94 16.45 16.36
N ALA A 105 5.73 15.48 16.84
CA ALA A 105 5.30 14.52 17.83
C ALA A 105 4.72 15.19 19.09
N ASP A 106 5.44 16.19 19.62
CA ASP A 106 5.05 16.90 20.84
C ASP A 106 3.76 17.70 20.67
N ALA A 107 3.58 18.38 19.54
CA ALA A 107 2.37 19.12 19.26
C ALA A 107 1.15 18.21 19.12
N MET A 108 1.32 17.08 18.42
CA MET A 108 0.28 16.07 18.28
C MET A 108 -0.05 15.39 19.61
N ALA A 109 0.93 15.10 20.46
CA ALA A 109 0.72 14.47 21.75
C ALA A 109 -0.05 15.39 22.75
N LYS A 110 0.16 16.71 22.68
CA LYS A 110 -0.52 17.70 23.53
C LYS A 110 -2.01 17.85 23.22
N LEU A 111 -2.42 17.58 21.98
CA LEU A 111 -3.82 17.66 21.60
C LEU A 111 -4.62 16.45 22.12
N PRO A 112 -5.90 16.62 22.46
CA PRO A 112 -6.77 15.51 22.82
C PRO A 112 -6.76 14.39 21.77
N LYS A 113 -6.86 13.14 22.21
CA LYS A 113 -6.94 11.97 21.31
C LYS A 113 -8.16 12.03 20.37
N SER A 114 -9.22 12.72 20.79
CA SER A 114 -10.48 12.93 20.08
C SER A 114 -10.60 14.32 19.43
N ASP A 115 -9.49 15.07 19.31
CA ASP A 115 -9.50 16.37 18.61
C ASP A 115 -10.12 16.21 17.22
N ASP A 116 -11.10 17.04 16.87
CA ASP A 116 -11.88 16.90 15.64
C ASP A 116 -11.02 16.97 14.37
N ARG A 117 -9.97 17.77 14.39
CA ARG A 117 -9.01 17.86 13.27
C ARG A 117 -8.23 16.57 13.08
N LYS A 118 -7.81 15.92 14.18
CA LYS A 118 -7.19 14.58 14.14
C LYS A 118 -8.16 13.53 13.61
N VAL A 119 -9.42 13.58 14.04
CA VAL A 119 -10.45 12.63 13.62
C VAL A 119 -10.77 12.80 12.13
N LEU A 120 -10.87 14.02 11.63
CA LEU A 120 -11.05 14.30 10.19
C LEU A 120 -9.86 13.79 9.38
N LEU A 121 -8.64 14.04 9.84
CA LEU A 121 -7.43 13.57 9.17
C LEU A 121 -7.33 12.04 9.19
N ALA A 122 -7.69 11.39 10.30
CA ALA A 122 -7.75 9.93 10.42
C ALA A 122 -8.81 9.32 9.48
N ALA A 123 -9.98 9.95 9.35
CA ALA A 123 -11.02 9.51 8.44
C ALA A 123 -10.56 9.61 6.98
N LEU A 124 -9.90 10.70 6.61
CA LEU A 124 -9.35 10.88 5.27
C LEU A 124 -8.24 9.89 4.92
N LEU A 125 -7.30 9.64 5.85
CA LEU A 125 -6.27 8.61 5.71
C LEU A 125 -6.88 7.24 5.46
N ARG A 126 -7.94 6.92 6.17
CA ARG A 126 -8.65 5.66 6.03
C ARG A 126 -9.35 5.49 4.68
N GLU A 127 -9.75 6.59 4.05
CA GLU A 127 -10.40 6.58 2.74
C GLU A 127 -9.41 6.57 1.59
N ARG A 128 -8.29 7.26 1.74
CA ARG A 128 -7.35 7.52 0.62
C ARG A 128 -6.13 6.62 0.61
N THR A 129 -5.81 5.98 1.73
CA THR A 129 -4.57 5.20 1.86
C THR A 129 -4.83 3.78 2.34
N SER A 130 -3.82 2.93 2.21
CA SER A 130 -3.85 1.53 2.65
C SER A 130 -3.40 1.34 4.10
N VAL A 131 -3.02 2.40 4.82
CA VAL A 131 -2.50 2.27 6.18
C VAL A 131 -3.56 1.77 7.18
N GLY A 132 -3.11 0.97 8.13
CA GLY A 132 -3.96 0.40 9.17
C GLY A 132 -4.20 1.38 10.33
N ASN A 133 -5.19 1.06 11.16
CA ASN A 133 -5.51 1.86 12.34
C ASN A 133 -4.34 1.98 13.33
N SER A 134 -3.46 0.98 13.41
CA SER A 134 -2.26 1.03 14.26
C SER A 134 -1.32 2.14 13.84
N TRP A 135 -1.09 2.28 12.54
CA TRP A 135 -0.27 3.36 11.97
C TRP A 135 -0.92 4.73 12.23
N ILE A 136 -2.23 4.87 11.95
CA ILE A 136 -2.97 6.12 12.18
C ILE A 136 -2.94 6.52 13.66
N ALA A 137 -3.18 5.56 14.56
CA ALA A 137 -3.16 5.80 16.00
C ALA A 137 -1.78 6.29 16.48
N GLY A 138 -0.71 5.66 16.02
CA GLY A 138 0.66 6.07 16.35
C GLY A 138 0.99 7.44 15.77
N ARG A 139 0.74 7.64 14.46
CA ARG A 139 1.11 8.88 13.76
C ARG A 139 0.38 10.12 14.23
N LEU A 140 -0.90 10.00 14.57
CA LEU A 140 -1.74 11.10 15.05
C LEU A 140 -1.87 11.16 16.58
N TYR A 141 -1.18 10.29 17.31
CA TYR A 141 -1.26 10.23 18.79
C TYR A 141 -2.69 10.10 19.30
N MET A 142 -3.46 9.17 18.69
CA MET A 142 -4.87 8.93 19.04
C MET A 142 -5.07 7.77 20.04
N GLY A 143 -3.98 7.19 20.53
CA GLY A 143 -4.01 6.10 21.50
C GLY A 143 -4.22 4.73 20.86
N HIS A 144 -5.18 3.94 21.32
CA HIS A 144 -5.39 2.58 20.87
C HIS A 144 -6.04 2.52 19.46
N PRO A 145 -5.64 1.59 18.56
CA PRO A 145 -6.22 1.45 17.23
C PRO A 145 -7.74 1.29 17.19
N GLY A 146 -8.32 0.63 18.19
CA GLY A 146 -9.77 0.50 18.34
C GLY A 146 -10.48 1.84 18.59
N SER A 147 -9.82 2.78 19.28
CA SER A 147 -10.35 4.14 19.48
C SER A 147 -10.43 4.89 18.16
N VAL A 148 -9.45 4.71 17.26
CA VAL A 148 -9.46 5.31 15.91
C VAL A 148 -10.69 4.85 15.14
N SER A 149 -10.97 3.54 15.09
CA SER A 149 -12.16 3.00 14.43
C SER A 149 -13.46 3.61 14.95
N ARG A 150 -13.58 3.71 16.28
CA ARG A 150 -14.77 4.27 16.93
C ARG A 150 -14.94 5.76 16.60
N LEU A 151 -13.87 6.53 16.67
CA LEU A 151 -13.90 7.98 16.38
C LEU A 151 -14.23 8.25 14.91
N ILE A 152 -13.64 7.49 13.98
CA ILE A 152 -13.98 7.57 12.55
C ILE A 152 -15.44 7.18 12.32
N GLY A 153 -15.93 6.13 12.97
CA GLY A 153 -17.33 5.71 12.88
C GLY A 153 -18.29 6.82 13.38
N THR A 154 -17.96 7.50 14.46
CA THR A 154 -18.75 8.64 14.97
C THR A 154 -18.67 9.84 14.03
N CYS A 155 -17.50 10.11 13.45
CA CYS A 155 -17.32 11.17 12.46
C CYS A 155 -18.26 10.98 11.25
N ARG A 156 -18.33 9.78 10.72
CA ARG A 156 -19.19 9.43 9.56
C ARG A 156 -20.68 9.52 9.84
N LYS A 157 -21.10 9.42 11.07
CA LYS A 157 -22.51 9.57 11.48
C LYS A 157 -22.92 11.04 11.62
N SER A 158 -21.98 11.96 11.75
CA SER A 158 -22.24 13.38 11.83
C SER A 158 -22.24 14.01 10.44
N ARG A 159 -23.37 14.63 10.05
CA ARG A 159 -23.51 15.33 8.77
C ARG A 159 -22.51 16.47 8.62
N GLU A 160 -22.28 17.22 9.69
CA GLU A 160 -21.33 18.34 9.73
C GLU A 160 -19.89 17.87 9.50
N ARG A 161 -19.46 16.83 10.23
CA ARG A 161 -18.10 16.25 10.08
C ARG A 161 -17.90 15.59 8.73
N THR A 162 -18.92 14.99 8.16
CA THR A 162 -18.87 14.42 6.79
C THR A 162 -18.70 15.52 5.76
N ALA A 163 -19.40 16.66 5.92
CA ALA A 163 -19.23 17.82 5.04
C ALA A 163 -17.82 18.43 5.19
N ALA A 164 -17.30 18.53 6.43
CA ALA A 164 -15.93 18.99 6.68
C ALA A 164 -14.88 18.05 6.06
N LEU A 165 -15.10 16.74 6.14
CA LEU A 165 -14.24 15.73 5.52
C LEU A 165 -14.21 15.89 3.99
N ALA A 166 -15.36 16.10 3.34
CA ALA A 166 -15.45 16.33 1.90
C ALA A 166 -14.69 17.59 1.49
N LYS A 167 -14.85 18.69 2.22
CA LYS A 167 -14.10 19.94 1.99
C LYS A 167 -12.59 19.74 2.11
N LEU A 168 -12.14 19.03 3.15
CA LEU A 168 -10.73 18.70 3.36
C LEU A 168 -10.19 17.84 2.21
N ALA A 169 -10.98 16.87 1.75
CA ALA A 169 -10.62 16.01 0.63
C ALA A 169 -10.39 16.81 -0.66
N THR A 170 -11.31 17.71 -1.00
CA THR A 170 -11.19 18.59 -2.17
C THR A 170 -9.98 19.53 -2.04
N ALA A 171 -9.79 20.16 -0.90
CA ALA A 171 -8.67 21.08 -0.67
C ALA A 171 -7.29 20.39 -0.77
N ILE A 172 -7.19 19.10 -0.46
CA ILE A 172 -5.94 18.32 -0.62
C ILE A 172 -5.69 17.98 -2.09
N ASP A 173 -6.74 17.80 -2.89
CA ASP A 173 -6.60 17.47 -4.32
C ASP A 173 -6.17 18.71 -5.13
N GLU A 174 -6.50 19.91 -4.66
CA GLU A 174 -6.17 21.19 -5.28
C GLU A 174 -4.79 21.75 -4.84
N ALA A 175 -4.17 21.19 -3.79
CA ALA A 175 -2.90 21.64 -3.20
C ALA A 175 -1.71 20.80 -3.67
#